data_be6547b47298e32cb0024c108008cdd0
#
_entry.id   be6547b47298e32cb0024c108008cdd0
#
_cell.length_a   1.000
_cell.length_b   1.000
_cell.length_c   1.000
_cell.angle_alpha   90.00
_cell.angle_beta   90.00
_cell.angle_gamma   90.00
#
_symmetry.space_group_name_H-M   'P 1'
#
loop_
_entity.id
_entity.type
_entity.pdbx_description
1 polymer ?
#
loop_
_entity_poly.entity_id
_entity_poly.type
_entity_poly.pdbx_seq_one_letter_code
_entity_poly.pdbx_strand_id
1 'polypeptide(L)'
;MHLILCHDNADFDAVASLLAAHKLYPEALPVLPQRLNRNVERFLALYRGGLPFVAYDDHRGRVTQVTLVDTNRAPERIRGIKPKTPLHIIDHHPLTRELEAYQTFEGEVIGANTTLLIEKLQAAG
;
A
#
# COMPACT_ATOMS: atom_id res chain seq x y z
N MET A 1 8.62 -4.55 -11.62
CA MET A 1 7.52 -3.60 -11.34
C MET A 1 7.46 -3.24 -9.87
N HIS A 2 6.94 -2.07 -9.58
CA HIS A 2 6.74 -1.58 -8.21
C HIS A 2 5.27 -1.78 -7.83
N LEU A 3 5.01 -2.46 -6.71
CA LEU A 3 3.66 -2.64 -6.18
C LEU A 3 3.46 -1.77 -4.93
N ILE A 4 2.23 -1.29 -4.76
CA ILE A 4 1.77 -0.65 -3.53
C ILE A 4 0.73 -1.59 -2.91
N LEU A 5 0.95 -1.98 -1.66
CA LEU A 5 0.11 -2.94 -0.94
C LEU A 5 -0.37 -2.38 0.39
N CYS A 6 -1.49 -2.88 0.87
CA CYS A 6 -1.99 -2.58 2.22
C CYS A 6 -2.40 -3.89 2.91
N HIS A 7 -2.99 -3.79 4.11
CA HIS A 7 -3.40 -4.96 4.88
C HIS A 7 -4.73 -5.55 4.39
N ASP A 8 -4.97 -6.83 4.72
CA ASP A 8 -6.26 -7.47 4.49
C ASP A 8 -7.37 -6.80 5.32
N ASN A 9 -8.60 -7.00 4.89
CA ASN A 9 -9.78 -6.35 5.45
C ASN A 9 -9.64 -4.83 5.41
N ALA A 10 -9.12 -4.32 4.29
CA ALA A 10 -8.83 -2.89 4.12
C ALA A 10 -10.07 -2.03 4.35
N ASP A 11 -9.91 -1.03 5.21
CA ASP A 11 -10.90 0.02 5.44
C ASP A 11 -10.69 1.18 4.45
N PHE A 12 -11.49 2.24 4.60
CA PHE A 12 -11.36 3.40 3.71
C PHE A 12 -10.00 4.07 3.83
N ASP A 13 -9.41 4.13 5.02
CA ASP A 13 -8.09 4.72 5.20
C ASP A 13 -7.02 3.94 4.44
N ALA A 14 -7.06 2.62 4.48
CA ALA A 14 -6.11 1.78 3.74
C ALA A 14 -6.23 1.99 2.24
N VAL A 15 -7.45 2.02 1.71
CA VAL A 15 -7.69 2.21 0.27
C VAL A 15 -7.33 3.62 -0.17
N ALA A 16 -7.65 4.63 0.64
CA ALA A 16 -7.25 6.01 0.38
C ALA A 16 -5.72 6.14 0.39
N SER A 17 -5.05 5.40 1.28
CA SER A 17 -3.59 5.37 1.34
C SER A 17 -2.97 4.75 0.08
N LEU A 18 -3.58 3.69 -0.47
CA LEU A 18 -3.16 3.13 -1.76
C LEU A 18 -3.24 4.18 -2.86
N LEU A 19 -4.33 4.92 -2.91
CA LEU A 19 -4.52 5.95 -3.93
C LEU A 19 -3.53 7.10 -3.77
N ALA A 20 -3.32 7.56 -2.55
CA ALA A 20 -2.36 8.63 -2.27
C ALA A 20 -0.93 8.20 -2.63
N ALA A 21 -0.54 6.98 -2.29
CA ALA A 21 0.76 6.43 -2.64
C ALA A 21 0.93 6.28 -4.15
N HIS A 22 -0.12 5.90 -4.86
CA HIS A 22 -0.09 5.84 -6.33
C HIS A 22 0.15 7.22 -6.94
N LYS A 23 -0.42 8.27 -6.37
CA LYS A 23 -0.16 9.64 -6.84
C LYS A 23 1.29 10.06 -6.57
N LEU A 24 1.88 9.59 -5.48
CA LEU A 24 3.28 9.84 -5.16
C LEU A 24 4.23 9.03 -6.07
N TYR A 25 3.84 7.81 -6.40
CA TYR A 25 4.60 6.89 -7.26
C TYR A 25 3.73 6.46 -8.44
N PRO A 26 3.56 7.30 -9.48
CA PRO A 26 2.60 7.01 -10.55
C PRO A 26 2.89 5.74 -11.35
N GLU A 27 4.14 5.31 -11.41
CA GLU A 27 4.53 4.09 -12.10
C GLU A 27 4.27 2.82 -11.28
N ALA A 28 3.95 2.95 -9.99
CA ALA A 28 3.66 1.82 -9.13
C ALA A 28 2.19 1.40 -9.24
N LEU A 29 1.94 0.11 -9.12
CA LEU A 29 0.58 -0.46 -9.19
C LEU A 29 -0.04 -0.54 -7.80
N PRO A 30 -1.16 0.16 -7.53
CA PRO A 30 -1.88 0.03 -6.26
C PRO A 30 -2.76 -1.23 -6.30
N VAL A 31 -2.32 -2.27 -5.61
CA VAL A 31 -2.98 -3.58 -5.63
C VAL A 31 -3.90 -3.72 -4.42
N LEU A 32 -5.17 -4.04 -4.69
CA LEU A 32 -6.14 -4.30 -3.64
C LEU A 32 -5.79 -5.59 -2.90
N PRO A 33 -6.05 -5.67 -1.57
CA PRO A 33 -5.82 -6.89 -0.83
C PRO A 33 -6.88 -7.95 -1.19
N GLN A 34 -6.65 -9.17 -0.76
CA GLN A 34 -7.57 -10.28 -1.02
C GLN A 34 -8.94 -10.02 -0.42
N ARG A 35 -8.98 -9.38 0.75
CA ARG A 35 -10.23 -9.08 1.45
C ARG A 35 -10.35 -7.59 1.70
N LEU A 36 -11.57 -7.07 1.50
CA LEU A 36 -11.91 -5.67 1.74
C LEU A 36 -12.98 -5.58 2.83
N ASN A 37 -12.96 -4.49 3.60
CA ASN A 37 -14.06 -4.14 4.47
C ASN A 37 -15.33 -4.04 3.62
N ARG A 38 -16.47 -4.47 4.19
CA ARG A 38 -17.74 -4.54 3.46
C ARG A 38 -18.17 -3.20 2.85
N ASN A 39 -17.98 -2.11 3.58
CA ASN A 39 -18.34 -0.78 3.10
C ASN A 39 -17.44 -0.35 1.94
N VAL A 40 -16.15 -0.67 2.01
CA VAL A 40 -15.19 -0.41 0.94
C VAL A 40 -15.54 -1.22 -0.29
N GLU A 41 -15.89 -2.48 -0.12
CA GLU A 41 -16.29 -3.36 -1.21
C GLU A 41 -17.51 -2.79 -1.97
N ARG A 42 -18.51 -2.30 -1.24
CA ARG A 42 -19.68 -1.66 -1.83
C ARG A 42 -19.32 -0.37 -2.58
N PHE A 43 -18.47 0.46 -2.01
CA PHE A 43 -18.00 1.68 -2.65
C PHE A 43 -17.27 1.36 -3.95
N LEU A 44 -16.34 0.41 -3.93
CA LEU A 44 -15.58 0.04 -5.11
C LEU A 44 -16.45 -0.59 -6.20
N ALA A 45 -17.51 -1.32 -5.82
CA ALA A 45 -18.46 -1.85 -6.81
C ALA A 45 -19.08 -0.75 -7.66
N LEU A 46 -19.27 0.46 -7.08
CA LEU A 46 -19.85 1.60 -7.80
C LEU A 46 -18.81 2.41 -8.58
N TYR A 47 -17.59 2.57 -8.06
CA TYR A 47 -16.64 3.57 -8.55
C TYR A 47 -15.33 2.99 -9.10
N ARG A 48 -15.13 1.68 -9.05
CA ARG A 48 -13.88 1.04 -9.42
C ARG A 48 -13.40 1.39 -10.83
N GLY A 49 -14.32 1.57 -11.77
CA GLY A 49 -13.97 1.85 -13.18
C GLY A 49 -13.22 3.15 -13.38
N GLY A 50 -13.36 4.11 -12.45
CA GLY A 50 -12.65 5.39 -12.50
C GLY A 50 -11.40 5.45 -11.62
N LEU A 51 -11.03 4.33 -10.97
CA LEU A 51 -9.92 4.27 -10.02
C LEU A 51 -8.80 3.36 -10.54
N PRO A 52 -7.53 3.63 -10.17
CA PRO A 52 -6.38 2.92 -10.74
C PRO A 52 -6.06 1.58 -10.09
N PHE A 53 -6.95 1.05 -9.25
CA PHE A 53 -6.67 -0.16 -8.49
C PHE A 53 -6.56 -1.41 -9.35
N VAL A 54 -5.56 -2.24 -9.03
CA VAL A 54 -5.38 -3.58 -9.61
C VAL A 54 -5.96 -4.60 -8.64
N ALA A 55 -6.70 -5.56 -9.15
CA ALA A 55 -7.27 -6.62 -8.32
C ALA A 55 -6.16 -7.47 -7.69
N TYR A 56 -6.45 -8.05 -6.51
CA TYR A 56 -5.53 -8.94 -5.84
C TYR A 56 -5.01 -10.02 -6.80
N ASP A 57 -3.69 -10.18 -6.81
CA ASP A 57 -2.99 -11.20 -7.59
C ASP A 57 -3.18 -11.10 -9.12
N ASP A 58 -3.69 -9.97 -9.61
CA ASP A 58 -3.93 -9.76 -11.04
C ASP A 58 -2.75 -9.11 -11.79
N HIS A 59 -1.71 -8.73 -11.07
CA HIS A 59 -0.50 -8.19 -11.69
C HIS A 59 0.31 -9.31 -12.35
N ARG A 60 1.08 -8.96 -13.37
CA ARG A 60 1.93 -9.89 -14.12
C ARG A 60 3.38 -9.40 -14.08
N GLY A 61 4.30 -10.36 -13.99
CA GLY A 61 5.71 -10.08 -14.07
C GLY A 61 6.40 -10.06 -12.73
N ARG A 62 7.71 -9.75 -12.78
CA ARG A 62 8.57 -9.75 -11.60
C ARG A 62 8.41 -8.47 -10.80
N VAL A 63 8.21 -8.60 -9.50
CA VAL A 63 8.15 -7.46 -8.59
C VAL A 63 9.56 -7.11 -8.13
N THR A 64 9.96 -5.86 -8.36
CA THR A 64 11.30 -5.36 -8.02
C THR A 64 11.30 -4.48 -6.79
N GLN A 65 10.15 -3.97 -6.38
CA GLN A 65 10.01 -3.08 -5.23
C GLN A 65 8.58 -3.12 -4.72
N VAL A 66 8.42 -3.02 -3.40
CA VAL A 66 7.10 -2.95 -2.75
C VAL A 66 7.07 -1.76 -1.81
N THR A 67 5.97 -1.01 -1.85
CA THR A 67 5.62 -0.02 -0.84
C THR A 67 4.40 -0.51 -0.08
N LEU A 68 4.53 -0.63 1.24
CA LEU A 68 3.40 -0.96 2.13
C LEU A 68 2.82 0.33 2.70
N VAL A 69 1.50 0.44 2.69
CA VAL A 69 0.80 1.57 3.28
C VAL A 69 -0.21 1.06 4.32
N ASP A 70 -0.35 1.81 5.41
CA ASP A 70 -1.29 1.53 6.49
C ASP A 70 -1.08 0.16 7.17
N THR A 71 0.13 -0.39 7.06
CA THR A 71 0.55 -1.61 7.73
C THR A 71 2.08 -1.69 7.73
N ASN A 72 2.65 -2.40 8.69
CA ASN A 72 4.10 -2.67 8.71
C ASN A 72 4.42 -4.15 8.50
N ARG A 73 3.43 -4.95 8.10
CA ARG A 73 3.61 -6.38 7.80
C ARG A 73 3.18 -6.65 6.37
N ALA A 74 4.10 -7.19 5.57
CA ALA A 74 3.80 -7.59 4.21
C ALA A 74 2.81 -8.77 4.20
N PRO A 75 1.88 -8.81 3.23
CA PRO A 75 1.07 -9.99 3.00
C PRO A 75 1.96 -11.21 2.75
N GLU A 76 1.54 -12.37 3.25
CA GLU A 76 2.35 -13.59 3.18
C GLU A 76 2.55 -14.10 1.75
N ARG A 77 1.59 -13.88 0.87
CA ARG A 77 1.64 -14.41 -0.50
C ARG A 77 1.21 -13.35 -1.50
N ILE A 78 2.18 -12.87 -2.25
CA ILE A 78 1.94 -11.98 -3.39
C ILE A 78 2.73 -12.53 -4.58
N ARG A 79 2.07 -12.68 -5.72
CA ARG A 79 2.69 -13.19 -6.94
C ARG A 79 3.88 -12.32 -7.35
N GLY A 80 4.99 -12.95 -7.67
CA GLY A 80 6.16 -12.26 -8.22
C GLY A 80 7.09 -11.63 -7.19
N ILE A 81 6.75 -11.68 -5.89
CA ILE A 81 7.64 -11.19 -4.84
C ILE A 81 8.60 -12.29 -4.42
N LYS A 82 9.88 -11.97 -4.39
CA LYS A 82 10.93 -12.85 -3.91
C LYS A 82 11.38 -12.45 -2.52
N PRO A 83 12.00 -13.37 -1.74
CA PRO A 83 12.64 -12.99 -0.49
C PRO A 83 13.62 -11.84 -0.71
N LYS A 84 13.70 -10.90 0.25
CA LYS A 84 14.58 -9.73 0.21
C LYS A 84 14.26 -8.73 -0.89
N THR A 85 13.06 -8.77 -1.49
CA THR A 85 12.60 -7.69 -2.36
C THR A 85 12.59 -6.38 -1.57
N PRO A 86 13.16 -5.29 -2.10
CA PRO A 86 13.14 -3.99 -1.43
C PRO A 86 11.74 -3.60 -1.00
N LEU A 87 11.60 -3.23 0.26
CA LEU A 87 10.33 -2.91 0.90
C LEU A 87 10.41 -1.56 1.59
N HIS A 88 9.52 -0.64 1.21
CA HIS A 88 9.37 0.65 1.88
C HIS A 88 8.04 0.70 2.60
N ILE A 89 8.05 0.96 3.90
CA ILE A 89 6.86 0.96 4.75
C ILE A 89 6.49 2.41 5.07
N ILE A 90 5.26 2.78 4.75
CA ILE A 90 4.66 4.07 5.13
C ILE A 90 3.45 3.76 6.02
N ASP A 91 3.60 3.94 7.33
CA ASP A 91 2.60 3.49 8.29
C ASP A 91 2.63 4.35 9.54
N HIS A 92 1.45 4.62 10.10
CA HIS A 92 1.30 5.41 11.32
C HIS A 92 1.30 4.55 12.60
N HIS A 93 1.27 3.22 12.46
CA HIS A 93 1.31 2.32 13.61
C HIS A 93 2.75 2.21 14.14
N PRO A 94 2.95 1.97 15.44
CA PRO A 94 4.29 1.78 15.98
C PRO A 94 4.99 0.59 15.36
N LEU A 95 6.24 0.76 14.97
CA LEU A 95 7.08 -0.34 14.50
C LEU A 95 7.69 -1.02 15.72
N THR A 96 7.32 -2.30 15.94
CA THR A 96 7.71 -3.07 17.13
C THR A 96 8.79 -4.11 16.85
N ARG A 97 9.38 -4.11 15.65
CA ARG A 97 10.42 -5.06 15.25
C ARG A 97 11.56 -4.33 14.55
N GLU A 98 12.72 -4.97 14.51
CA GLU A 98 13.84 -4.48 13.74
C GLU A 98 13.58 -4.68 12.24
N LEU A 99 14.06 -3.73 11.43
CA LEU A 99 13.97 -3.84 9.98
C LEU A 99 15.14 -4.64 9.43
N GLU A 100 14.86 -5.42 8.40
CA GLU A 100 15.90 -6.06 7.61
C GLU A 100 16.61 -5.04 6.72
N ALA A 101 17.81 -5.38 6.21
CA ALA A 101 18.61 -4.46 5.40
C ALA A 101 17.89 -3.96 4.13
N TYR A 102 16.96 -4.75 3.58
CA TYR A 102 16.21 -4.39 2.38
C TYR A 102 14.92 -3.64 2.68
N GLN A 103 14.66 -3.29 3.94
CA GLN A 103 13.44 -2.62 4.39
C GLN A 103 13.74 -1.20 4.86
N THR A 104 12.81 -0.28 4.57
CA THR A 104 12.84 1.08 5.07
C THR A 104 11.48 1.40 5.68
N PHE A 105 11.44 2.38 6.59
CA PHE A 105 10.22 2.76 7.30
C PHE A 105 10.11 4.27 7.40
N GLU A 106 8.93 4.78 7.07
CA GLU A 106 8.54 6.16 7.32
C GLU A 106 7.21 6.16 8.04
N GLY A 107 7.10 6.92 9.13
CA GLY A 107 5.84 7.04 9.82
C GLY A 107 5.99 7.63 11.18
N GLU A 108 4.87 8.18 11.66
CA GLU A 108 4.72 8.67 13.01
C GLU A 108 3.34 8.27 13.50
N VAL A 109 3.20 8.08 14.81
CA VAL A 109 1.91 7.73 15.41
C VAL A 109 1.13 9.01 15.66
N ILE A 110 0.70 9.69 14.60
CA ILE A 110 0.07 11.01 14.66
C ILE A 110 -1.29 11.08 13.95
N GLY A 111 -1.85 9.97 13.52
CA GLY A 111 -3.14 9.98 12.85
C GLY A 111 -3.23 8.96 11.75
N ALA A 112 -4.14 9.21 10.78
CA ALA A 112 -4.34 8.30 9.67
C ALA A 112 -3.15 8.30 8.71
N ASN A 113 -2.87 7.17 8.11
CA ASN A 113 -1.79 7.00 7.14
C ASN A 113 -1.97 7.90 5.92
N THR A 114 -3.22 8.17 5.54
CA THR A 114 -3.53 9.08 4.44
C THR A 114 -2.99 10.49 4.70
N THR A 115 -3.07 10.98 5.95
CA THR A 115 -2.52 12.28 6.32
C THR A 115 -1.01 12.31 6.10
N LEU A 116 -0.29 11.28 6.51
CA LEU A 116 1.15 11.16 6.30
C LEU A 116 1.50 11.20 4.81
N LEU A 117 0.75 10.48 3.98
CA LEU A 117 0.96 10.45 2.53
C LEU A 117 0.65 11.80 1.89
N ILE A 118 -0.37 12.52 2.36
CA ILE A 118 -0.68 13.87 1.89
C ILE A 118 0.48 14.82 2.20
N GLU A 119 1.04 14.75 3.40
CA GLU A 119 2.21 15.54 3.77
C GLU A 119 3.39 15.27 2.84
N LYS A 120 3.64 14.01 2.50
CA LYS A 120 4.69 13.64 1.55
C LYS A 120 4.42 14.20 0.15
N LEU A 121 3.19 14.16 -0.32
CA LEU A 121 2.81 14.73 -1.61
C LEU A 121 3.03 16.24 -1.64
N GLN A 122 2.70 16.95 -0.57
CA GLN A 122 2.96 18.38 -0.46
C GLN A 122 4.45 18.69 -0.47
N ALA A 123 5.26 17.89 0.21
CA ALA A 123 6.71 18.04 0.21
C ALA A 123 7.35 17.76 -1.15
N ALA A 124 6.76 16.87 -1.94
CA ALA A 124 7.25 16.53 -3.28
C ALA A 124 6.89 17.58 -4.33
N GLY A 125 6.04 18.51 -3.97
CA GLY A 125 5.65 19.59 -4.86
C GLY A 125 4.37 19.43 -5.54
#